data_4f618aba1016a97cbb10fb8d924f1351
#
_entry.id   4f618aba1016a97cbb10fb8d924f1351
#
_cell.length_a   1.000
_cell.length_b   1.000
_cell.length_c   1.000
_cell.angle_alpha   90.00
_cell.angle_beta   90.00
_cell.angle_gamma   90.00
#
_symmetry.space_group_name_H-M   'P 1'
#
loop_
_entity.id
_entity.type
_entity.pdbx_description
1 polymer ?
#
loop_
_entity_poly.entity_id
_entity_poly.type
_entity_poly.pdbx_seq_one_letter_code
_entity_poly.pdbx_strand_id
1 'polypeptide(L)'
;MTQTTFTTALTLEELEANHEIYCKALRILIREDTPIERIQRSVCWRRLDTLHRSLPQRYSSPQRLVLQIRGSLGRLQHATPGRG
;
A
#
# COMPACT_ATOMS: atom_id res chain seq x y z
N MET A 1 0.96 -14.07 -29.97
CA MET A 1 0.72 -14.22 -29.54
C MET A 1 0.40 -14.01 -28.41
N THR A 2 0.12 -14.12 -28.10
CA THR A 2 -0.27 -14.25 -26.98
C THR A 2 0.10 -13.26 -26.11
N GLN A 3 0.92 -12.80 -26.12
CA GLN A 3 1.35 -12.01 -25.29
C GLN A 3 0.61 -10.92 -24.94
N THR A 4 -0.08 -10.54 -25.61
CA THR A 4 -0.84 -9.49 -25.30
C THR A 4 -1.48 -9.61 -24.07
N THR A 5 -1.70 -10.74 -23.68
CA THR A 5 -2.46 -10.89 -22.56
C THR A 5 -1.86 -10.36 -21.36
N PHE A 6 -0.61 -10.34 -21.31
CA PHE A 6 -0.12 -9.95 -20.07
C PHE A 6 -0.30 -8.55 -19.85
N THR A 7 -0.66 -7.80 -20.70
CA THR A 7 -0.82 -6.46 -20.40
C THR A 7 -2.04 -6.21 -19.62
N THR A 8 -2.90 -7.14 -19.51
CA THR A 8 -4.09 -6.88 -18.83
C THR A 8 -3.92 -6.85 -17.36
N ALA A 9 -4.96 -6.52 -16.67
CA ALA A 9 -4.94 -6.44 -15.25
C ALA A 9 -4.63 -7.77 -14.62
N LEU A 10 -4.04 -7.73 -13.46
CA LEU A 10 -3.78 -8.94 -12.73
C LEU A 10 -5.08 -9.53 -12.20
N THR A 11 -5.08 -10.81 -11.98
CA THR A 11 -6.26 -11.45 -11.40
C THR A 11 -6.31 -11.11 -9.91
N LEU A 12 -7.46 -11.26 -9.33
CA LEU A 12 -7.63 -11.00 -7.91
C LEU A 12 -6.70 -11.91 -7.10
N GLU A 13 -6.56 -13.14 -7.55
CA GLU A 13 -5.69 -14.08 -6.86
C GLU A 13 -4.24 -13.60 -6.84
N GLU A 14 -3.77 -13.06 -7.95
CA GLU A 14 -2.43 -12.51 -8.01
C GLU A 14 -2.27 -11.30 -7.13
N LEU A 15 -3.29 -10.46 -7.07
CA LEU A 15 -3.25 -9.30 -6.22
C LEU A 15 -3.17 -9.70 -4.75
N GLU A 16 -3.94 -10.71 -4.36
CA GLU A 16 -3.89 -11.18 -2.99
C GLU A 16 -2.54 -11.79 -2.66
N ALA A 17 -1.97 -12.53 -3.59
CA ALA A 17 -0.68 -13.15 -3.36
C ALA A 17 0.43 -12.12 -3.14
N ASN A 18 0.28 -10.95 -3.74
CA ASN A 18 1.28 -9.90 -3.64
C ASN A 18 0.91 -8.79 -2.66
N HIS A 19 -0.13 -8.99 -1.89
CA HIS A 19 -0.62 -7.95 -0.98
C HIS A 19 0.47 -7.42 -0.05
N GLU A 20 1.25 -8.31 0.50
CA GLU A 20 2.29 -7.91 1.42
C GLU A 20 3.34 -7.03 0.74
N ILE A 21 3.66 -7.33 -0.50
CA ILE A 21 4.62 -6.55 -1.27
C ILE A 21 4.10 -5.14 -1.48
N TYR A 22 2.81 -5.01 -1.79
CA TYR A 22 2.22 -3.70 -1.98
C TYR A 22 2.23 -2.89 -0.68
N CYS A 23 1.97 -3.54 0.43
CA CYS A 23 2.01 -2.87 1.73
C CYS A 23 3.42 -2.41 2.07
N LYS A 24 4.41 -3.21 1.76
CA LYS A 24 5.80 -2.81 2.00
C LYS A 24 6.19 -1.64 1.13
N ALA A 25 5.78 -1.67 -0.13
CA ALA A 25 6.08 -0.57 -1.03
C ALA A 25 5.44 0.73 -0.54
N LEU A 26 4.20 0.64 -0.07
CA LEU A 26 3.52 1.80 0.46
C LEU A 26 4.24 2.35 1.68
N ARG A 27 4.68 1.46 2.55
CA ARG A 27 5.41 1.87 3.75
C ARG A 27 6.70 2.60 3.41
N ILE A 28 7.40 2.12 2.40
CA ILE A 28 8.63 2.76 1.95
C ILE A 28 8.36 4.17 1.46
N LEU A 29 7.32 4.34 0.65
CA LEU A 29 6.97 5.66 0.15
C LEU A 29 6.66 6.63 1.30
N ILE A 30 5.95 6.16 2.30
CA ILE A 30 5.62 7.00 3.44
C ILE A 30 6.87 7.36 4.24
N ARG A 31 7.77 6.42 4.41
CA ARG A 31 9.00 6.67 5.15
C ARG A 31 9.88 7.68 4.43
N GLU A 32 9.80 7.73 3.12
CA GLU A 32 10.56 8.67 2.33
C GLU A 32 9.87 10.01 2.18
N ASP A 33 8.78 10.21 2.92
CA ASP A 33 8.03 11.46 2.88
C ASP A 33 7.51 11.79 1.49
N THR A 34 7.17 10.78 0.73
CA THR A 34 6.61 10.98 -0.60
C THR A 34 5.28 11.71 -0.49
N PRO A 35 5.05 12.74 -1.29
CA PRO A 35 3.77 13.46 -1.24
C PRO A 35 2.60 12.53 -1.55
N ILE A 36 1.48 12.79 -0.90
CA ILE A 36 0.32 11.93 -1.06
C ILE A 36 -0.11 11.81 -2.53
N GLU A 37 0.02 12.88 -3.30
CA GLU A 37 -0.35 12.84 -4.70
C GLU A 37 0.47 11.81 -5.48
N ARG A 38 1.73 11.68 -5.14
CA ARG A 38 2.58 10.70 -5.78
C ARG A 38 2.27 9.30 -5.31
N ILE A 39 2.01 9.17 -4.02
CA ILE A 39 1.63 7.88 -3.45
C ILE A 39 0.37 7.37 -4.15
N GLN A 40 -0.59 8.25 -4.38
CA GLN A 40 -1.83 7.86 -5.02
C GLN A 40 -1.65 7.44 -6.47
N ARG A 41 -0.55 7.82 -7.08
CA ARG A 41 -0.26 7.42 -8.46
C ARG A 41 0.60 6.17 -8.53
N SER A 42 1.06 5.67 -7.40
CA SER A 42 1.92 4.52 -7.40
C SER A 42 1.16 3.24 -7.72
N VAL A 43 1.90 2.25 -8.18
CA VAL A 43 1.31 0.96 -8.50
C VAL A 43 0.78 0.29 -7.24
N CYS A 44 1.50 0.39 -6.14
CA CYS A 44 1.05 -0.25 -4.91
C CYS A 44 -0.28 0.32 -4.45
N TRP A 45 -0.49 1.63 -4.59
CA TRP A 45 -1.76 2.24 -4.24
C TRP A 45 -2.89 1.66 -5.08
N ARG A 46 -2.67 1.58 -6.40
CA ARG A 46 -3.70 1.07 -7.30
C ARG A 46 -4.05 -0.38 -7.00
N ARG A 47 -3.05 -1.20 -6.73
CA ARG A 47 -3.29 -2.59 -6.43
C ARG A 47 -4.05 -2.75 -5.12
N LEU A 48 -3.64 -2.00 -4.11
CA LEU A 48 -4.32 -2.06 -2.82
C LEU A 48 -5.75 -1.53 -2.93
N ASP A 49 -5.96 -0.51 -3.73
CA ASP A 49 -7.29 0.03 -3.94
C ASP A 49 -8.19 -1.00 -4.63
N THR A 50 -7.66 -1.70 -5.63
CA THR A 50 -8.41 -2.74 -6.31
C THR A 50 -8.77 -3.86 -5.35
N LEU A 51 -7.84 -4.27 -4.49
CA LEU A 51 -8.12 -5.30 -3.50
C LEU A 51 -9.21 -4.85 -2.54
N HIS A 52 -9.15 -3.61 -2.09
CA HIS A 52 -10.15 -3.09 -1.18
C HIS A 52 -11.54 -3.07 -1.83
N ARG A 53 -11.61 -2.64 -3.07
CA ARG A 53 -12.90 -2.57 -3.76
C ARG A 53 -13.48 -3.94 -4.02
N SER A 54 -12.62 -4.90 -4.28
CA SER A 54 -13.08 -6.25 -4.54
C SER A 54 -13.42 -7.01 -3.27
N LEU A 55 -12.64 -6.79 -2.22
CA LEU A 55 -12.82 -7.50 -0.96
C LEU A 55 -12.72 -6.51 0.21
N PRO A 56 -13.72 -5.64 0.35
CA PRO A 56 -13.63 -4.56 1.34
C PRO A 56 -13.58 -5.04 2.78
N GLN A 57 -14.05 -6.22 3.03
CA GLN A 57 -14.03 -6.75 4.39
C GLN A 57 -12.70 -7.40 4.74
N ARG A 58 -11.92 -7.74 3.74
CA ARG A 58 -10.64 -8.38 3.97
C ARG A 58 -9.49 -7.41 3.90
N TYR A 59 -9.58 -6.39 3.08
CA TYR A 59 -8.49 -5.47 2.86
C TYR A 59 -8.93 -4.05 3.08
N SER A 60 -8.14 -3.30 3.84
CA SER A 60 -8.42 -1.89 4.08
C SER A 60 -8.07 -1.07 2.85
N SER A 61 -8.68 0.09 2.72
CA SER A 61 -8.37 0.98 1.61
C SER A 61 -6.93 1.47 1.76
N PRO A 62 -6.27 1.81 0.67
CA PRO A 62 -4.89 2.32 0.76
C PRO A 62 -4.83 3.61 1.55
N GLN A 63 -5.87 4.43 1.49
CA GLN A 63 -5.90 5.66 2.26
C GLN A 63 -5.85 5.36 3.76
N ARG A 64 -6.59 4.36 4.19
CA ARG A 64 -6.59 3.97 5.59
C ARG A 64 -5.25 3.39 5.99
N LEU A 65 -4.63 2.64 5.10
CA LEU A 65 -3.31 2.07 5.37
C LEU A 65 -2.27 3.18 5.54
N VAL A 66 -2.35 4.22 4.74
CA VAL A 66 -1.43 5.34 4.87
C VAL A 66 -1.57 5.98 6.25
N LEU A 67 -2.80 6.19 6.69
CA LEU A 67 -3.03 6.77 8.00
C LEU A 67 -2.50 5.89 9.12
N GLN A 68 -2.70 4.59 9.00
CA GLN A 68 -2.20 3.65 9.99
C GLN A 68 -0.68 3.62 10.04
N ILE A 69 -0.05 3.62 8.89
CA ILE A 69 1.40 3.58 8.84
C ILE A 69 1.99 4.87 9.39
N ARG A 70 1.43 6.01 9.03
CA ARG A 70 1.90 7.28 9.54
C ARG A 70 1.74 7.37 11.05
N GLY A 71 0.63 6.89 11.55
CA GLY A 71 0.41 6.86 12.98
C GLY A 71 1.42 5.99 13.69
N SER A 72 1.72 4.86 13.10
CA SER A 72 2.67 3.93 13.68
C SER A 72 4.09 4.53 13.70
N LEU A 73 4.50 5.16 12.60
CA LEU A 73 5.81 5.79 12.56
C LEU A 73 5.90 6.96 13.54
N GLY A 74 4.84 7.71 13.66
CA GLY A 74 4.80 8.80 14.63
C GLY A 74 4.94 8.29 16.05
N ARG A 75 4.28 7.20 16.36
CA ARG A 75 4.37 6.63 17.69
C ARG A 75 5.77 6.13 17.99
N LEU A 76 6.43 5.55 16.99
CA LEU A 76 7.78 5.08 17.19
C LEU A 76 8.71 6.25 17.47
N GLN A 77 8.54 7.34 16.78
CA GLN A 77 9.36 8.50 17.01
C GLN A 77 9.15 9.07 18.39
N HIS A 78 7.91 9.08 18.85
CA HIS A 78 7.64 9.57 20.17
C HIS A 78 8.20 8.64 21.23
N ALA A 79 8.17 7.39 20.99
CA ALA A 79 8.62 6.45 21.97
C ALA A 79 10.11 6.51 22.13
N THR A 80 10.82 6.83 21.14
CA THR A 80 12.16 6.77 21.27
C THR A 80 12.70 7.72 22.13
N PRO A 81 12.54 8.64 22.10
CA PRO A 81 13.15 9.48 22.82
C PRO A 81 13.25 9.37 23.98
N GLY A 82 13.21 9.20 24.08
CA GLY A 82 13.23 9.05 24.95
C GLY A 82 13.80 9.06 25.78
N ARG A 83 13.99 9.05 25.93
CA ARG A 83 14.26 8.83 26.63
C ARG A 83 15.09 8.80 26.81
N GLY A 84 15.20 8.82 26.34
CA GLY A 84 16.10 8.79 26.43
C GLY A 84 16.56 8.91 26.63
#